data_fe3dd3f54f032a5700afb57a2c530965
#
_entry.id   fe3dd3f54f032a5700afb57a2c530965
#
_cell.length_a   1.000
_cell.length_b   1.000
_cell.length_c   1.000
_cell.angle_alpha   90.00
_cell.angle_beta   90.00
_cell.angle_gamma   90.00
#
_symmetry.space_group_name_H-M   'P 1'
#
loop_
_entity.id
_entity.type
_entity.pdbx_description
1 polymer ?
#
loop_
_entity_poly.entity_id
_entity_poly.type
_entity_poly.pdbx_seq_one_letter_code
_entity_poly.pdbx_strand_id
1 'polypeptide(L)'
;MTKHLFAAFLLATAAPAFSQPVQPQVAKLRDAALQDDYAWDIVEGLTTEVGQRMAGTEAEARARDWAVRKLKALGFANVRIEPFDMPVWTRGAEAARIIAPFPQTLVITALGNSASTGPQGITGEVVGFNSEAEFEAAPDEAVRGKIVFVSHAMPRTQDGSGYGFFGGPRRQGPTIASRKGALAIVVRSIGTDYHRNPHAGVQSFAEGVKPIPAGALSIPDAEQLQRILKRAKSPVTMHLTLVSQVVQGSSGNVIAEVPGRDPKAAPILVGGHLDSWDLGTGAIDDAAGVAIAAASAKRITDAGRPLRTIRVVWFGAEEVGLFGGLDYRAKHGKEPHHAIVESDFGAGRVWKVDSKLGKEREAEAKAIQSALEPLGIVPGALDSADGSDIGPMIADGVPAVGLSQDGTYYFDLHHTPDDTLDKVDPEDLRQNVAAWTGMLAVLSGGIEPEPKRGKRR
;
A
#
# COMPACT_ATOMS: atom_id res chain seq x y z
N MET A 1 -14.98 -44.25 61.23
CA MET A 1 -16.11 -43.67 60.47
C MET A 1 -15.55 -42.50 59.65
N THR A 2 -15.14 -42.78 58.41
CA THR A 2 -14.52 -41.80 57.51
C THR A 2 -15.56 -41.42 56.47
N LYS A 3 -15.98 -40.14 56.46
CA LYS A 3 -16.92 -39.57 55.47
C LYS A 3 -16.15 -39.13 54.26
N HIS A 4 -16.39 -39.71 53.08
CA HIS A 4 -15.92 -39.24 51.78
C HIS A 4 -16.87 -38.19 51.26
N LEU A 5 -16.36 -36.94 51.04
CA LEU A 5 -17.03 -35.91 50.26
C LEU A 5 -16.72 -36.11 48.77
N PHE A 6 -17.76 -36.38 48.01
CA PHE A 6 -17.71 -36.29 46.53
C PHE A 6 -17.92 -34.84 46.10
N ALA A 7 -16.93 -34.23 45.48
CA ALA A 7 -17.07 -32.93 44.80
C ALA A 7 -17.52 -33.17 43.35
N ALA A 8 -18.73 -32.77 43.03
CA ALA A 8 -19.24 -32.79 41.65
C ALA A 8 -18.67 -31.57 40.87
N PHE A 9 -17.85 -31.85 39.88
CA PHE A 9 -17.42 -30.83 38.89
C PHE A 9 -18.54 -30.62 37.87
N LEU A 10 -19.19 -29.43 37.92
CA LEU A 10 -20.07 -28.97 36.85
C LEU A 10 -19.18 -28.50 35.67
N LEU A 11 -19.15 -29.27 34.59
CA LEU A 11 -18.67 -28.83 33.29
C LEU A 11 -19.71 -27.84 32.72
N ALA A 12 -19.39 -26.56 32.75
CA ALA A 12 -20.11 -25.54 32.00
C ALA A 12 -19.76 -25.74 30.49
N THR A 13 -20.68 -26.33 29.74
CA THR A 13 -20.61 -26.33 28.28
C THR A 13 -20.88 -24.90 27.81
N ALA A 14 -19.85 -24.23 27.28
CA ALA A 14 -20.00 -22.98 26.56
C ALA A 14 -20.88 -23.26 25.32
N ALA A 15 -22.09 -22.67 25.31
CA ALA A 15 -22.93 -22.68 24.13
C ALA A 15 -22.19 -21.92 23.00
N PRO A 16 -22.20 -22.43 21.75
CA PRO A 16 -21.65 -21.67 20.62
C PRO A 16 -22.39 -20.36 20.52
N ALA A 17 -21.63 -19.25 20.44
CA ALA A 17 -22.18 -17.94 20.17
C ALA A 17 -22.82 -17.99 18.76
N PHE A 18 -24.14 -17.98 18.68
CA PHE A 18 -24.84 -17.90 17.42
C PHE A 18 -24.48 -16.55 16.78
N SER A 19 -23.78 -16.58 15.65
CA SER A 19 -23.57 -15.41 14.79
C SER A 19 -24.94 -14.87 14.37
N GLN A 20 -25.09 -13.54 14.40
CA GLN A 20 -26.31 -12.88 13.88
C GLN A 20 -26.51 -13.30 12.42
N PRO A 21 -27.71 -13.68 11.99
CA PRO A 21 -27.93 -14.10 10.61
C PRO A 21 -27.60 -12.94 9.67
N VAL A 22 -26.71 -13.21 8.71
CA VAL A 22 -26.33 -12.23 7.67
C VAL A 22 -27.59 -11.85 6.89
N GLN A 23 -27.80 -10.56 6.66
CA GLN A 23 -28.94 -10.10 5.85
C GLN A 23 -28.85 -10.74 4.45
N PRO A 24 -29.94 -11.35 3.92
CA PRO A 24 -29.91 -12.07 2.65
C PRO A 24 -29.39 -11.22 1.47
N GLN A 25 -29.63 -9.90 1.51
CA GLN A 25 -29.14 -8.96 0.50
C GLN A 25 -27.60 -8.84 0.53
N VAL A 26 -26.99 -8.78 1.71
CA VAL A 26 -25.53 -8.72 1.86
C VAL A 26 -24.87 -9.97 1.30
N ALA A 27 -25.37 -11.17 1.67
CA ALA A 27 -24.87 -12.42 1.14
C ALA A 27 -24.99 -12.50 -0.38
N LYS A 28 -26.16 -12.12 -0.94
CA LYS A 28 -26.38 -12.12 -2.40
C LYS A 28 -25.38 -11.20 -3.13
N LEU A 29 -25.10 -10.02 -2.62
CA LEU A 29 -24.17 -9.07 -3.24
C LEU A 29 -22.73 -9.55 -3.18
N ARG A 30 -22.30 -10.03 -2.00
CA ARG A 30 -20.99 -10.64 -1.80
C ARG A 30 -20.76 -11.80 -2.76
N ASP A 31 -21.70 -12.75 -2.84
CA ASP A 31 -21.55 -13.96 -3.65
C ASP A 31 -21.61 -13.64 -5.16
N ALA A 32 -22.39 -12.63 -5.57
CA ALA A 32 -22.41 -12.16 -6.95
C ALA A 32 -21.09 -11.53 -7.38
N ALA A 33 -20.37 -10.88 -6.48
CA ALA A 33 -19.07 -10.26 -6.77
C ALA A 33 -17.95 -11.28 -7.08
N LEU A 34 -18.10 -12.55 -6.66
CA LEU A 34 -17.19 -13.65 -7.02
C LEU A 34 -17.24 -14.00 -8.51
N GLN A 35 -18.18 -13.46 -9.27
CA GLN A 35 -18.43 -13.82 -10.67
C GLN A 35 -18.27 -12.63 -11.63
N ASP A 36 -17.79 -11.47 -11.15
CA ASP A 36 -17.61 -10.30 -12.01
C ASP A 36 -16.14 -9.99 -12.31
N ASP A 37 -15.92 -9.23 -13.38
CA ASP A 37 -14.61 -8.84 -13.85
C ASP A 37 -14.41 -7.32 -13.83
N TYR A 38 -15.22 -6.56 -13.08
CA TYR A 38 -15.06 -5.10 -12.99
C TYR A 38 -13.68 -4.69 -12.51
N ALA A 39 -13.15 -5.37 -11.47
CA ALA A 39 -11.81 -5.06 -10.96
C ALA A 39 -10.73 -5.44 -11.98
N TRP A 40 -10.84 -6.60 -12.63
CA TRP A 40 -9.91 -7.01 -13.67
C TRP A 40 -9.83 -6.00 -14.81
N ASP A 41 -10.99 -5.56 -15.34
CA ASP A 41 -11.09 -4.56 -16.40
C ASP A 41 -10.47 -3.19 -16.01
N ILE A 42 -10.45 -2.86 -14.73
CA ILE A 42 -9.77 -1.65 -14.22
C ILE A 42 -8.26 -1.88 -14.15
N VAL A 43 -7.80 -2.99 -13.54
CA VAL A 43 -6.36 -3.30 -13.43
C VAL A 43 -5.73 -3.42 -14.82
N GLU A 44 -6.33 -4.24 -15.70
CA GLU A 44 -5.85 -4.43 -17.07
C GLU A 44 -5.81 -3.09 -17.83
N GLY A 45 -6.89 -2.29 -17.74
CA GLY A 45 -6.96 -0.99 -18.42
C GLY A 45 -5.91 -0.02 -17.90
N LEU A 46 -5.73 0.11 -16.59
CA LEU A 46 -4.77 1.05 -16.00
C LEU A 46 -3.33 0.66 -16.31
N THR A 47 -2.99 -0.63 -16.21
CA THR A 47 -1.64 -1.14 -16.49
C THR A 47 -1.29 -1.17 -17.98
N THR A 48 -2.29 -1.28 -18.88
CA THR A 48 -2.09 -1.38 -20.32
C THR A 48 -2.19 -0.02 -21.04
N GLU A 49 -3.20 0.80 -20.68
CA GLU A 49 -3.46 2.09 -21.35
C GLU A 49 -2.63 3.25 -20.76
N VAL A 50 -2.18 3.11 -19.52
CA VAL A 50 -1.36 4.11 -18.82
C VAL A 50 0.04 3.57 -18.51
N GLY A 51 0.14 2.42 -17.84
CA GLY A 51 1.40 1.81 -17.41
C GLY A 51 1.98 2.46 -16.15
N GLN A 52 3.32 2.59 -16.09
CA GLN A 52 4.02 3.28 -14.99
C GLN A 52 3.49 4.70 -14.84
N ARG A 53 3.16 5.08 -13.59
CA ARG A 53 2.46 6.34 -13.33
C ARG A 53 2.99 7.05 -12.07
N MET A 54 4.31 7.23 -12.05
CA MET A 54 5.01 7.90 -10.94
C MET A 54 4.38 9.26 -10.64
N ALA A 55 4.17 9.53 -9.35
CA ALA A 55 3.50 10.73 -8.85
C ALA A 55 4.02 12.05 -9.44
N GLY A 56 3.12 12.91 -9.87
CA GLY A 56 3.40 14.24 -10.42
C GLY A 56 3.94 14.23 -11.87
N THR A 57 4.09 13.06 -12.49
CA THR A 57 4.52 12.95 -13.90
C THR A 57 3.37 13.11 -14.89
N GLU A 58 3.69 13.29 -16.18
CA GLU A 58 2.68 13.28 -17.23
C GLU A 58 1.92 11.93 -17.31
N ALA A 59 2.57 10.83 -16.95
CA ALA A 59 1.94 9.51 -16.92
C ALA A 59 0.86 9.44 -15.82
N GLU A 60 1.14 9.97 -14.63
CA GLU A 60 0.16 10.04 -13.56
C GLU A 60 -0.98 11.02 -13.90
N ALA A 61 -0.69 12.14 -14.59
CA ALA A 61 -1.72 13.03 -15.10
C ALA A 61 -2.66 12.30 -16.10
N ARG A 62 -2.10 11.49 -17.02
CA ARG A 62 -2.92 10.63 -17.90
C ARG A 62 -3.73 9.59 -17.11
N ALA A 63 -3.18 9.06 -16.01
CA ALA A 63 -3.89 8.12 -15.13
C ALA A 63 -5.11 8.79 -14.49
N ARG A 64 -4.98 10.02 -13.97
CA ARG A 64 -6.11 10.79 -13.42
C ARG A 64 -7.22 11.02 -14.46
N ASP A 65 -6.85 11.41 -15.68
CA ASP A 65 -7.80 11.61 -16.76
C ASP A 65 -8.47 10.29 -17.19
N TRP A 66 -7.71 9.20 -17.22
CA TRP A 66 -8.23 7.86 -17.49
C TRP A 66 -9.22 7.44 -16.38
N ALA A 67 -8.85 7.63 -15.11
CA ALA A 67 -9.67 7.32 -13.96
C ALA A 67 -11.02 8.07 -13.99
N VAL A 68 -11.01 9.36 -14.33
CA VAL A 68 -12.25 10.15 -14.49
C VAL A 68 -13.15 9.56 -15.56
N ARG A 69 -12.59 9.17 -16.72
CA ARG A 69 -13.38 8.54 -17.80
C ARG A 69 -13.94 7.20 -17.36
N LYS A 70 -13.11 6.36 -16.72
CA LYS A 70 -13.48 5.02 -16.27
C LYS A 70 -14.58 5.06 -15.22
N LEU A 71 -14.43 5.88 -14.18
CA LEU A 71 -15.44 6.02 -13.13
C LEU A 71 -16.77 6.58 -13.65
N LYS A 72 -16.73 7.54 -14.59
CA LYS A 72 -17.96 8.01 -15.28
C LYS A 72 -18.62 6.90 -16.11
N ALA A 73 -17.83 6.10 -16.81
CA ALA A 73 -18.37 4.98 -17.61
C ALA A 73 -19.00 3.89 -16.72
N LEU A 74 -18.47 3.68 -15.52
CA LEU A 74 -19.04 2.80 -14.50
C LEU A 74 -20.32 3.37 -13.86
N GLY A 75 -20.69 4.62 -14.15
CA GLY A 75 -21.94 5.24 -13.68
C GLY A 75 -21.82 5.95 -12.32
N PHE A 76 -20.61 6.23 -11.83
CA PHE A 76 -20.43 7.02 -10.62
C PHE A 76 -20.82 8.48 -10.83
N ALA A 77 -21.36 9.08 -9.77
CA ALA A 77 -21.68 10.51 -9.71
C ALA A 77 -20.51 11.34 -9.17
N ASN A 78 -20.60 12.66 -9.36
CA ASN A 78 -19.66 13.64 -8.78
C ASN A 78 -18.19 13.37 -9.05
N VAL A 79 -17.87 12.76 -10.21
CA VAL A 79 -16.49 12.38 -10.57
C VAL A 79 -15.69 13.64 -10.87
N ARG A 80 -14.62 13.86 -10.09
CA ARG A 80 -13.75 15.02 -10.17
C ARG A 80 -12.32 14.70 -9.79
N ILE A 81 -11.38 15.59 -10.15
CA ILE A 81 -10.02 15.63 -9.63
C ILE A 81 -9.93 16.77 -8.62
N GLU A 82 -9.37 16.50 -7.46
CA GLU A 82 -8.97 17.51 -6.47
C GLU A 82 -7.45 17.66 -6.50
N PRO A 83 -6.93 18.71 -7.19
CA PRO A 83 -5.49 18.88 -7.37
C PRO A 83 -4.80 19.43 -6.12
N PHE A 84 -3.49 19.16 -6.02
CA PHE A 84 -2.57 19.76 -5.06
C PHE A 84 -1.17 19.88 -5.64
N ASP A 85 -0.40 20.84 -5.13
CA ASP A 85 1.00 21.06 -5.52
C ASP A 85 1.93 20.19 -4.67
N MET A 86 3.03 19.73 -5.28
CA MET A 86 4.04 18.91 -4.60
C MET A 86 5.40 18.96 -5.32
N PRO A 87 6.51 18.64 -4.61
CA PRO A 87 7.78 18.38 -5.29
C PRO A 87 7.69 17.06 -6.05
N VAL A 88 8.13 17.06 -7.30
CA VAL A 88 8.15 15.88 -8.18
C VAL A 88 9.58 15.43 -8.36
N TRP A 89 9.90 14.25 -7.84
CA TRP A 89 11.17 13.58 -8.04
C TRP A 89 11.08 12.65 -9.24
N THR A 90 12.10 12.67 -10.11
CA THR A 90 12.18 11.75 -11.25
C THR A 90 13.54 11.10 -11.33
N ARG A 91 13.55 9.85 -11.75
CA ARG A 91 14.69 8.97 -11.94
C ARG A 91 15.34 9.24 -13.29
N GLY A 92 16.69 9.17 -13.33
CA GLY A 92 17.49 9.21 -14.54
C GLY A 92 18.34 7.95 -14.70
N ALA A 93 19.58 8.11 -15.19
CA ALA A 93 20.51 6.99 -15.39
C ALA A 93 20.98 6.40 -14.04
N GLU A 94 21.05 5.07 -13.97
CA GLU A 94 21.43 4.31 -12.78
C GLU A 94 22.48 3.25 -13.09
N ALA A 95 23.52 3.15 -12.29
CA ALA A 95 24.53 2.10 -12.36
C ALA A 95 25.30 1.95 -11.05
N ALA A 96 25.65 0.72 -10.70
CA ALA A 96 26.57 0.41 -9.63
C ALA A 96 27.65 -0.56 -10.13
N ARG A 97 28.92 -0.25 -9.86
CA ARG A 97 30.03 -1.09 -10.28
C ARG A 97 31.10 -1.15 -9.20
N ILE A 98 31.50 -2.34 -8.83
CA ILE A 98 32.74 -2.55 -8.05
C ILE A 98 33.92 -2.33 -8.98
N ILE A 99 34.85 -1.46 -8.57
CA ILE A 99 36.04 -1.12 -9.32
C ILE A 99 37.21 -1.98 -8.85
N ALA A 100 37.32 -2.18 -7.55
CA ALA A 100 38.40 -2.98 -6.93
C ALA A 100 37.89 -3.63 -5.64
N PRO A 101 38.47 -4.75 -5.17
CA PRO A 101 39.49 -5.54 -5.83
C PRO A 101 38.93 -6.55 -6.87
N PHE A 102 37.62 -6.78 -6.90
CA PHE A 102 36.95 -7.75 -7.75
C PHE A 102 35.93 -7.05 -8.67
N PRO A 103 36.37 -6.49 -9.84
CA PRO A 103 35.52 -5.67 -10.70
C PRO A 103 34.31 -6.42 -11.21
N GLN A 104 33.09 -5.87 -10.99
CA GLN A 104 31.83 -6.42 -11.48
C GLN A 104 30.69 -5.41 -11.36
N THR A 105 29.65 -5.59 -12.16
CA THR A 105 28.43 -4.77 -12.16
C THR A 105 27.42 -5.34 -11.19
N LEU A 106 26.74 -4.45 -10.44
CA LEU A 106 25.62 -4.76 -9.56
C LEU A 106 24.37 -4.05 -10.06
N VAL A 107 23.20 -4.66 -9.90
CA VAL A 107 21.91 -4.07 -10.27
C VAL A 107 21.39 -3.23 -9.12
N ILE A 108 21.10 -1.97 -9.40
CA ILE A 108 20.70 -0.96 -8.42
C ILE A 108 19.55 -0.13 -8.98
N THR A 109 18.73 0.43 -8.09
CA THR A 109 17.79 1.51 -8.39
C THR A 109 17.93 2.64 -7.38
N ALA A 110 17.75 3.90 -7.80
CA ALA A 110 17.71 5.04 -6.90
C ALA A 110 16.46 4.99 -6.02
N LEU A 111 16.61 5.32 -4.75
CA LEU A 111 15.46 5.52 -3.87
C LEU A 111 14.80 6.87 -4.16
N GLY A 112 13.48 6.93 -3.99
CA GLY A 112 12.74 8.18 -4.14
C GLY A 112 13.31 9.28 -3.24
N ASN A 113 13.35 10.50 -3.74
CA ASN A 113 13.99 11.65 -3.11
C ASN A 113 15.52 11.56 -2.94
N SER A 114 16.17 10.55 -3.55
CA SER A 114 17.63 10.48 -3.61
C SER A 114 18.21 11.72 -4.29
N ALA A 115 19.28 12.27 -3.73
CA ALA A 115 20.07 13.28 -4.44
C ALA A 115 20.79 12.67 -5.65
N SER A 116 21.02 13.49 -6.67
CA SER A 116 21.75 13.07 -7.86
C SER A 116 23.25 12.99 -7.61
N THR A 117 23.90 11.94 -8.13
CA THR A 117 25.36 11.88 -8.25
C THR A 117 25.88 12.78 -9.37
N GLY A 118 24.99 13.31 -10.21
CA GLY A 118 25.33 13.81 -11.54
C GLY A 118 25.67 12.68 -12.54
N PRO A 119 25.76 13.01 -13.85
CA PRO A 119 25.96 11.99 -14.90
C PRO A 119 27.35 11.33 -14.85
N GLN A 120 28.33 11.95 -14.20
CA GLN A 120 29.68 11.37 -14.03
C GLN A 120 29.74 10.34 -12.90
N GLY A 121 28.71 10.26 -12.07
CA GLY A 121 28.70 9.40 -10.89
C GLY A 121 29.70 9.83 -9.81
N ILE A 122 29.82 8.99 -8.78
CA ILE A 122 30.79 9.15 -7.69
C ILE A 122 31.55 7.84 -7.49
N THR A 123 32.77 7.95 -6.97
CA THR A 123 33.59 6.77 -6.62
C THR A 123 34.02 6.89 -5.16
N GLY A 124 33.87 5.81 -4.40
CA GLY A 124 34.24 5.78 -2.97
C GLY A 124 34.52 4.38 -2.46
N GLU A 125 35.20 4.32 -1.33
CA GLU A 125 35.34 3.10 -0.55
C GLU A 125 33.99 2.69 0.04
N VAL A 126 33.68 1.39 0.04
CA VAL A 126 32.45 0.83 0.61
C VAL A 126 32.70 0.34 2.03
N VAL A 127 31.87 0.80 2.96
CA VAL A 127 31.77 0.23 4.31
C VAL A 127 30.43 -0.43 4.51
N GLY A 128 30.41 -1.70 4.99
CA GLY A 128 29.20 -2.50 5.12
C GLY A 128 28.77 -2.72 6.56
N PHE A 129 27.46 -2.76 6.78
CA PHE A 129 26.79 -3.04 8.05
C PHE A 129 25.67 -4.06 7.83
N ASN A 130 25.42 -4.92 8.85
CA ASN A 130 24.41 -5.99 8.74
C ASN A 130 23.01 -5.56 9.27
N SER A 131 22.93 -4.39 9.89
CA SER A 131 21.67 -3.83 10.37
C SER A 131 21.76 -2.30 10.45
N GLU A 132 20.61 -1.65 10.54
CA GLU A 132 20.52 -0.21 10.79
C GLU A 132 21.15 0.14 12.14
N ALA A 133 20.87 -0.64 13.18
CA ALA A 133 21.43 -0.41 14.52
C ALA A 133 22.95 -0.49 14.55
N GLU A 134 23.57 -1.45 13.83
CA GLU A 134 25.03 -1.52 13.69
C GLU A 134 25.57 -0.28 12.98
N PHE A 135 24.90 0.17 11.92
CA PHE A 135 25.26 1.38 11.18
C PHE A 135 25.11 2.64 12.04
N GLU A 136 24.01 2.77 12.76
CA GLU A 136 23.77 3.93 13.63
C GLU A 136 24.80 4.04 14.76
N ALA A 137 25.21 2.92 15.36
CA ALA A 137 26.20 2.85 16.41
C ALA A 137 27.65 3.07 15.92
N ALA A 138 27.92 2.98 14.61
CA ALA A 138 29.26 3.16 14.07
C ALA A 138 29.77 4.60 14.27
N PRO A 139 31.06 4.82 14.59
CA PRO A 139 31.62 6.16 14.69
C PRO A 139 31.65 6.86 13.33
N ASP A 140 31.51 8.18 13.33
CA ASP A 140 31.45 8.98 12.09
C ASP A 140 32.68 8.77 11.20
N GLU A 141 33.87 8.60 11.80
CA GLU A 141 35.12 8.37 11.08
C GLU A 141 35.12 7.09 10.25
N ALA A 142 34.36 6.08 10.66
CA ALA A 142 34.21 4.84 9.91
C ALA A 142 33.40 5.03 8.62
N VAL A 143 32.57 6.07 8.58
CA VAL A 143 31.55 6.34 7.52
C VAL A 143 31.96 7.52 6.64
N ARG A 144 32.60 8.53 7.21
CA ARG A 144 32.92 9.80 6.54
C ARG A 144 33.68 9.61 5.23
N GLY A 145 33.15 10.20 4.17
CA GLY A 145 33.73 10.15 2.82
C GLY A 145 33.64 8.79 2.13
N LYS A 146 32.82 7.87 2.66
CA LYS A 146 32.62 6.53 2.10
C LYS A 146 31.21 6.32 1.55
N ILE A 147 31.01 5.25 0.80
CA ILE A 147 29.72 4.73 0.40
C ILE A 147 29.30 3.72 1.47
N VAL A 148 28.22 4.02 2.16
CA VAL A 148 27.65 3.12 3.18
C VAL A 148 26.85 2.03 2.50
N PHE A 149 27.00 0.78 2.93
CA PHE A 149 26.14 -0.33 2.53
C PHE A 149 25.49 -0.97 3.76
N VAL A 150 24.14 -1.00 3.79
CA VAL A 150 23.38 -1.66 4.87
C VAL A 150 22.62 -2.85 4.30
N SER A 151 22.90 -4.06 4.84
CA SER A 151 22.27 -5.31 4.40
C SER A 151 21.41 -5.89 5.53
N HIS A 152 20.16 -5.48 5.60
CA HIS A 152 19.20 -5.96 6.59
C HIS A 152 18.11 -6.77 5.87
N ALA A 153 18.13 -8.11 6.02
CA ALA A 153 17.24 -9.01 5.32
C ALA A 153 15.85 -9.07 5.97
N MET A 154 14.80 -8.88 5.19
CA MET A 154 13.41 -8.98 5.63
C MET A 154 12.91 -10.44 5.52
N PRO A 155 12.26 -11.01 6.56
CA PRO A 155 11.60 -12.30 6.48
C PRO A 155 10.25 -12.19 5.76
N ARG A 156 9.84 -13.28 5.12
CA ARG A 156 8.52 -13.43 4.50
C ARG A 156 7.47 -13.71 5.57
N THR A 157 6.36 -12.96 5.57
CA THR A 157 5.21 -13.16 6.45
C THR A 157 3.91 -12.90 5.69
N GLN A 158 2.81 -13.53 6.13
CA GLN A 158 1.50 -13.36 5.51
C GLN A 158 0.92 -11.95 5.73
N ASP A 159 1.16 -11.39 6.89
CA ASP A 159 0.64 -10.08 7.31
C ASP A 159 1.57 -8.89 6.95
N GLY A 160 2.69 -9.15 6.27
CA GLY A 160 3.69 -8.13 5.97
C GLY A 160 4.41 -7.57 7.20
N SER A 161 4.22 -8.18 8.37
CA SER A 161 4.87 -7.74 9.61
C SER A 161 6.39 -7.72 9.45
N GLY A 162 7.01 -6.71 9.99
CA GLY A 162 8.44 -6.48 9.83
C GLY A 162 8.80 -5.47 8.73
N TYR A 163 7.97 -5.22 7.71
CA TYR A 163 8.28 -4.23 6.66
C TYR A 163 8.62 -2.85 7.25
N GLY A 164 7.88 -2.43 8.29
CA GLY A 164 8.16 -1.23 9.04
C GLY A 164 9.57 -1.22 9.65
N PHE A 165 9.99 -2.31 10.29
CA PHE A 165 11.30 -2.44 10.94
C PHE A 165 12.44 -2.65 9.93
N PHE A 166 12.31 -3.63 9.05
CA PHE A 166 13.35 -3.95 8.06
C PHE A 166 13.52 -2.87 6.99
N GLY A 167 12.53 -2.00 6.81
CA GLY A 167 12.58 -0.83 5.94
C GLY A 167 13.32 0.39 6.52
N GLY A 168 13.76 0.35 7.79
CA GLY A 168 14.52 1.43 8.43
C GLY A 168 15.73 1.91 7.62
N PRO A 169 16.62 1.00 7.16
CA PRO A 169 17.79 1.39 6.34
C PRO A 169 17.43 2.21 5.10
N ARG A 170 16.28 1.97 4.48
CA ARG A 170 15.78 2.76 3.34
C ARG A 170 15.26 4.12 3.80
N ARG A 171 14.38 4.14 4.81
CA ARG A 171 13.68 5.36 5.20
C ARG A 171 14.53 6.33 6.01
N GLN A 172 15.34 5.83 6.95
CA GLN A 172 16.13 6.62 7.91
C GLN A 172 17.62 6.60 7.60
N GLY A 173 18.11 5.51 7.01
CA GLY A 173 19.53 5.33 6.69
C GLY A 173 20.16 6.50 5.91
N PRO A 174 19.52 7.09 4.90
CA PRO A 174 20.05 8.25 4.18
C PRO A 174 20.28 9.49 5.07
N THR A 175 19.39 9.75 6.03
CA THR A 175 19.56 10.82 7.03
C THR A 175 20.77 10.55 7.94
N ILE A 176 20.90 9.32 8.44
CA ILE A 176 21.99 8.90 9.31
C ILE A 176 23.31 8.98 8.54
N ALA A 177 23.35 8.46 7.31
CA ALA A 177 24.54 8.49 6.45
C ALA A 177 25.01 9.92 6.15
N SER A 178 24.09 10.82 5.82
CA SER A 178 24.42 12.23 5.56
C SER A 178 24.98 12.92 6.81
N ARG A 179 24.38 12.72 7.98
CA ARG A 179 24.87 13.30 9.25
C ARG A 179 26.28 12.83 9.60
N LYS A 180 26.60 11.56 9.29
CA LYS A 180 27.95 10.98 9.50
C LYS A 180 28.95 11.37 8.40
N GLY A 181 28.51 12.13 7.37
CA GLY A 181 29.36 12.61 6.29
C GLY A 181 29.68 11.58 5.21
N ALA A 182 28.81 10.59 5.00
CA ALA A 182 28.94 9.64 3.90
C ALA A 182 28.81 10.33 2.52
N LEU A 183 29.42 9.75 1.50
CA LEU A 183 29.25 10.18 0.10
C LEU A 183 27.88 9.74 -0.46
N ALA A 184 27.45 8.54 -0.11
CA ALA A 184 26.19 7.92 -0.53
C ALA A 184 25.83 6.78 0.42
N ILE A 185 24.58 6.31 0.31
CA ILE A 185 24.13 5.07 0.94
C ILE A 185 23.54 4.13 -0.11
N VAL A 186 23.86 2.85 0.01
CA VAL A 186 23.30 1.75 -0.75
C VAL A 186 22.71 0.75 0.23
N VAL A 187 21.47 0.33 0.02
CA VAL A 187 20.81 -0.65 0.90
C VAL A 187 20.52 -1.94 0.16
N ARG A 188 20.40 -3.05 0.87
CA ARG A 188 19.73 -4.23 0.37
C ARG A 188 18.28 -3.88 0.12
N SER A 189 17.71 -4.24 -1.01
CA SER A 189 16.29 -4.08 -1.30
C SER A 189 15.42 -4.63 -0.17
N ILE A 190 14.35 -3.91 0.14
CA ILE A 190 13.35 -4.32 1.14
C ILE A 190 12.33 -5.20 0.43
N GLY A 191 12.58 -6.49 0.43
CA GLY A 191 11.78 -7.49 -0.26
C GLY A 191 12.14 -8.90 0.17
N THR A 192 11.43 -9.88 -0.38
CA THR A 192 11.53 -11.29 -0.01
C THR A 192 11.83 -12.22 -1.19
N ASP A 193 12.02 -11.68 -2.38
CA ASP A 193 12.40 -12.40 -3.60
C ASP A 193 13.90 -12.73 -3.67
N TYR A 194 14.26 -13.46 -4.73
CA TYR A 194 15.66 -13.69 -5.12
C TYR A 194 15.92 -13.35 -6.58
N HIS A 195 15.10 -12.48 -7.16
CA HIS A 195 15.30 -11.94 -8.50
C HIS A 195 16.33 -10.81 -8.48
N ARG A 196 16.98 -10.55 -9.61
CA ARG A 196 17.90 -9.40 -9.74
C ARG A 196 17.15 -8.11 -10.05
N ASN A 197 15.96 -7.97 -9.48
CA ASN A 197 15.13 -6.78 -9.54
C ASN A 197 15.29 -5.99 -8.23
N PRO A 198 15.80 -4.75 -8.27
CA PRO A 198 15.87 -3.93 -7.07
C PRO A 198 14.50 -3.38 -6.73
N HIS A 199 14.23 -3.21 -5.42
CA HIS A 199 13.02 -2.59 -4.92
C HIS A 199 13.25 -1.09 -4.72
N ALA A 200 12.47 -0.25 -5.39
CA ALA A 200 12.42 1.18 -5.16
C ALA A 200 11.77 1.49 -3.79
N GLY A 201 11.36 2.69 -3.62
CA GLY A 201 10.60 3.16 -2.46
C GLY A 201 11.11 4.50 -1.97
N VAL A 202 10.23 5.24 -1.30
CA VAL A 202 10.55 6.57 -0.81
C VAL A 202 11.49 6.52 0.38
N GLN A 203 12.34 7.52 0.46
CA GLN A 203 13.06 7.92 1.64
C GLN A 203 12.93 9.43 1.83
N SER A 204 13.13 9.92 3.02
CA SER A 204 13.13 11.34 3.30
C SER A 204 14.34 11.74 4.12
N PHE A 205 14.85 12.95 3.88
CA PHE A 205 15.88 13.53 4.73
C PHE A 205 15.21 14.34 5.84
N ALA A 206 15.72 14.18 7.06
CA ALA A 206 15.27 15.02 8.17
C ALA A 206 15.55 16.50 7.87
N GLU A 207 14.77 17.38 8.47
CA GLU A 207 14.95 18.84 8.32
C GLU A 207 16.39 19.27 8.62
N GLY A 208 16.94 20.12 7.76
CA GLY A 208 18.31 20.63 7.87
C GLY A 208 19.41 19.63 7.46
N VAL A 209 19.07 18.41 7.07
CA VAL A 209 20.03 17.40 6.60
C VAL A 209 20.23 17.55 5.09
N LYS A 210 21.49 17.64 4.66
CA LYS A 210 21.83 17.73 3.23
C LYS A 210 21.53 16.39 2.55
N PRO A 211 20.71 16.36 1.47
CA PRO A 211 20.47 15.13 0.71
C PRO A 211 21.74 14.56 0.09
N ILE A 212 21.90 13.25 0.15
CA ILE A 212 22.97 12.48 -0.49
C ILE A 212 22.36 11.42 -1.44
N PRO A 213 23.14 10.89 -2.40
CA PRO A 213 22.69 9.77 -3.24
C PRO A 213 22.36 8.55 -2.40
N ALA A 214 21.19 7.94 -2.68
CA ALA A 214 20.68 6.76 -2.00
C ALA A 214 20.08 5.78 -3.00
N GLY A 215 20.46 4.49 -2.93
CA GLY A 215 19.98 3.46 -3.84
C GLY A 215 19.80 2.11 -3.17
N ALA A 216 18.99 1.23 -3.78
CA ALA A 216 18.78 -0.13 -3.35
C ALA A 216 19.36 -1.11 -4.37
N LEU A 217 20.22 -2.03 -3.92
CA LEU A 217 20.68 -3.15 -4.72
C LEU A 217 19.63 -4.25 -4.74
N SER A 218 19.55 -4.98 -5.85
CA SER A 218 18.80 -6.24 -5.85
C SER A 218 19.30 -7.16 -4.72
N ILE A 219 18.44 -8.02 -4.21
CA ILE A 219 18.79 -8.92 -3.10
C ILE A 219 20.01 -9.79 -3.43
N PRO A 220 20.08 -10.46 -4.60
CA PRO A 220 21.26 -11.24 -4.98
C PRO A 220 22.55 -10.39 -5.07
N ASP A 221 22.46 -9.14 -5.55
CA ASP A 221 23.64 -8.28 -5.68
C ASP A 221 24.08 -7.66 -4.34
N ALA A 222 23.13 -7.41 -3.42
CA ALA A 222 23.46 -7.06 -2.04
C ALA A 222 24.23 -8.19 -1.33
N GLU A 223 23.79 -9.43 -1.48
CA GLU A 223 24.50 -10.59 -0.96
C GLU A 223 25.86 -10.79 -1.63
N GLN A 224 25.95 -10.51 -2.94
CA GLN A 224 27.22 -10.52 -3.64
C GLN A 224 28.18 -9.48 -3.07
N LEU A 225 27.71 -8.26 -2.80
CA LEU A 225 28.52 -7.21 -2.16
C LEU A 225 28.99 -7.62 -0.77
N GLN A 226 28.14 -8.25 0.05
CA GLN A 226 28.55 -8.81 1.34
C GLN A 226 29.70 -9.84 1.19
N ARG A 227 29.59 -10.76 0.20
CA ARG A 227 30.65 -11.74 -0.08
C ARG A 227 31.94 -11.06 -0.54
N ILE A 228 31.87 -10.00 -1.34
CA ILE A 228 33.02 -9.20 -1.77
C ILE A 228 33.70 -8.58 -0.56
N LEU A 229 32.94 -7.86 0.28
CA LEU A 229 33.47 -7.21 1.48
C LEU A 229 34.15 -8.22 2.43
N LYS A 230 33.55 -9.40 2.62
CA LYS A 230 34.10 -10.47 3.46
C LYS A 230 35.42 -11.07 2.91
N ARG A 231 35.56 -11.14 1.58
CA ARG A 231 36.73 -11.80 0.93
C ARG A 231 37.86 -10.83 0.59
N ALA A 232 37.57 -9.55 0.49
CA ALA A 232 38.54 -8.54 0.12
C ALA A 232 39.66 -8.44 1.18
N LYS A 233 40.90 -8.30 0.70
CA LYS A 233 42.11 -8.05 1.53
C LYS A 233 42.56 -6.59 1.44
N SER A 234 41.89 -5.79 0.64
CA SER A 234 42.10 -4.36 0.43
C SER A 234 40.75 -3.64 0.39
N PRO A 235 40.69 -2.33 0.54
CA PRO A 235 39.41 -1.60 0.47
C PRO A 235 38.62 -1.91 -0.81
N VAL A 236 37.32 -2.12 -0.64
CA VAL A 236 36.39 -2.30 -1.77
C VAL A 236 35.98 -0.92 -2.27
N THR A 237 36.17 -0.67 -3.54
CA THR A 237 35.83 0.62 -4.19
C THR A 237 34.66 0.41 -5.14
N MET A 238 33.64 1.26 -5.02
CA MET A 238 32.45 1.26 -5.89
C MET A 238 32.38 2.58 -6.66
N HIS A 239 32.00 2.49 -7.93
CA HIS A 239 31.51 3.61 -8.72
C HIS A 239 29.99 3.54 -8.77
N LEU A 240 29.31 4.66 -8.45
CA LEU A 240 27.87 4.76 -8.32
C LEU A 240 27.36 5.92 -9.19
N THR A 241 26.42 5.64 -10.09
CA THR A 241 25.67 6.63 -10.85
C THR A 241 24.19 6.51 -10.45
N LEU A 242 23.62 7.55 -9.86
CA LEU A 242 22.20 7.68 -9.53
C LEU A 242 21.82 9.11 -9.92
N VAL A 243 21.31 9.27 -11.15
CA VAL A 243 20.89 10.57 -11.66
C VAL A 243 19.41 10.77 -11.29
N SER A 244 19.11 11.91 -10.75
CA SER A 244 17.73 12.29 -10.41
C SER A 244 17.55 13.79 -10.50
N GLN A 245 16.31 14.23 -10.58
CA GLN A 245 15.96 15.65 -10.48
C GLN A 245 14.70 15.82 -9.65
N VAL A 246 14.55 17.01 -9.06
CA VAL A 246 13.34 17.43 -8.35
C VAL A 246 12.88 18.74 -8.97
N VAL A 247 11.60 18.80 -9.33
CA VAL A 247 10.94 20.03 -9.85
C VAL A 247 9.65 20.28 -9.07
N GLN A 248 9.13 21.50 -9.12
CA GLN A 248 7.78 21.76 -8.64
C GLN A 248 6.76 21.26 -9.67
N GLY A 249 5.71 20.59 -9.20
CA GLY A 249 4.66 20.06 -10.02
C GLY A 249 3.38 19.85 -9.22
N SER A 250 2.48 19.04 -9.73
CA SER A 250 1.20 18.78 -9.08
C SER A 250 0.74 17.33 -9.30
N SER A 251 -0.05 16.84 -8.37
CA SER A 251 -0.81 15.61 -8.45
C SER A 251 -2.28 15.89 -8.11
N GLY A 252 -3.09 14.90 -7.78
CA GLY A 252 -4.48 15.10 -7.36
C GLY A 252 -5.22 13.80 -7.08
N ASN A 253 -6.14 13.87 -6.11
CA ASN A 253 -7.05 12.80 -5.81
C ASN A 253 -8.17 12.72 -6.84
N VAL A 254 -8.50 11.52 -7.32
CA VAL A 254 -9.69 11.30 -8.14
C VAL A 254 -10.81 10.80 -7.25
N ILE A 255 -11.90 11.57 -7.18
CA ILE A 255 -13.02 11.30 -6.29
C ILE A 255 -14.28 11.03 -7.10
N ALA A 256 -15.03 10.00 -6.69
CA ALA A 256 -16.31 9.65 -7.26
C ALA A 256 -17.30 9.23 -6.16
N GLU A 257 -18.59 9.23 -6.44
CA GLU A 257 -19.59 8.89 -5.42
C GLU A 257 -20.70 7.98 -5.96
N VAL A 258 -21.15 7.07 -5.09
CA VAL A 258 -22.45 6.39 -5.16
C VAL A 258 -23.38 7.17 -4.22
N PRO A 259 -24.29 8.02 -4.76
CA PRO A 259 -25.12 8.86 -3.91
C PRO A 259 -26.06 8.05 -3.01
N GLY A 260 -26.01 8.30 -1.72
CA GLY A 260 -26.95 7.75 -0.76
C GLY A 260 -28.35 8.37 -0.92
N ARG A 261 -29.37 7.68 -0.36
CA ARG A 261 -30.73 8.23 -0.32
C ARG A 261 -30.93 9.23 0.83
N ASP A 262 -30.09 9.18 1.85
CA ASP A 262 -30.05 10.19 2.93
C ASP A 262 -28.80 11.06 2.80
N PRO A 263 -28.91 12.29 2.29
CA PRO A 263 -27.77 13.21 2.12
C PRO A 263 -27.19 13.73 3.45
N LYS A 264 -27.86 13.46 4.59
CA LYS A 264 -27.38 13.86 5.93
C LYS A 264 -26.63 12.72 6.62
N ALA A 265 -26.76 11.50 6.14
CA ALA A 265 -26.02 10.37 6.70
C ALA A 265 -24.53 10.51 6.37
N ALA A 266 -23.67 10.33 7.36
CA ALA A 266 -22.22 10.36 7.19
C ALA A 266 -21.78 9.38 6.09
N PRO A 267 -20.96 9.79 5.11
CA PRO A 267 -20.53 8.93 4.01
C PRO A 267 -19.56 7.85 4.48
N ILE A 268 -19.38 6.84 3.64
CA ILE A 268 -18.33 5.84 3.73
C ILE A 268 -17.26 6.22 2.69
N LEU A 269 -15.99 6.23 3.09
CA LEU A 269 -14.87 6.31 2.16
C LEU A 269 -14.34 4.91 1.87
N VAL A 270 -14.11 4.60 0.59
CA VAL A 270 -13.38 3.42 0.14
C VAL A 270 -12.37 3.87 -0.91
N GLY A 271 -11.10 3.45 -0.77
CA GLY A 271 -10.04 3.95 -1.66
C GLY A 271 -8.86 3.01 -1.79
N GLY A 272 -7.88 3.51 -2.50
CA GLY A 272 -6.53 3.04 -2.74
C GLY A 272 -5.79 4.16 -3.47
N HIS A 273 -4.50 3.98 -3.81
CA HIS A 273 -3.76 5.03 -4.49
C HIS A 273 -3.63 4.81 -6.00
N LEU A 274 -3.58 5.90 -6.76
CA LEU A 274 -3.56 5.86 -8.21
C LEU A 274 -2.15 5.83 -8.79
N ASP A 275 -1.20 6.50 -8.16
CA ASP A 275 0.19 6.51 -8.60
C ASP A 275 0.86 5.14 -8.40
N SER A 276 2.04 4.95 -8.93
CA SER A 276 2.87 3.76 -8.75
C SER A 276 4.34 4.13 -8.89
N TRP A 277 5.24 3.29 -8.40
CA TRP A 277 6.64 3.39 -8.80
C TRP A 277 6.81 3.20 -10.30
N ASP A 278 7.91 3.77 -10.83
CA ASP A 278 8.23 3.81 -12.26
C ASP A 278 8.97 2.55 -12.77
N LEU A 279 9.21 1.55 -11.94
CA LEU A 279 9.91 0.32 -12.32
C LEU A 279 8.98 -0.70 -12.99
N GLY A 280 7.80 -0.94 -12.41
CA GLY A 280 6.74 -1.81 -12.91
C GLY A 280 5.55 -1.01 -13.43
N THR A 281 4.46 -1.70 -13.77
CA THR A 281 3.20 -1.07 -14.19
C THR A 281 2.25 -0.79 -13.02
N GLY A 282 2.66 -1.11 -11.77
CA GLY A 282 1.87 -0.89 -10.58
C GLY A 282 0.56 -1.68 -10.60
N ALA A 283 0.63 -2.98 -10.90
CA ALA A 283 -0.55 -3.82 -10.99
C ALA A 283 -1.07 -4.23 -9.61
N ILE A 284 -0.16 -4.63 -8.72
CA ILE A 284 -0.49 -4.97 -7.33
C ILE A 284 -0.37 -3.75 -6.40
N ASP A 285 0.37 -2.73 -6.81
CA ASP A 285 0.70 -1.56 -6.02
C ASP A 285 0.53 -0.27 -6.87
N ASP A 286 -0.70 0.30 -7.00
CA ASP A 286 -1.94 -0.13 -6.35
C ASP A 286 -3.12 -0.13 -7.33
N ALA A 287 -2.92 -0.58 -8.62
CA ALA A 287 -4.04 -0.73 -9.54
C ALA A 287 -5.10 -1.71 -9.02
N ALA A 288 -4.65 -2.77 -8.28
CA ALA A 288 -5.56 -3.72 -7.68
C ALA A 288 -6.43 -3.07 -6.61
N GLY A 289 -5.87 -2.25 -5.72
CA GLY A 289 -6.63 -1.59 -4.65
C GLY A 289 -7.65 -0.59 -5.17
N VAL A 290 -7.26 0.30 -6.09
CA VAL A 290 -8.23 1.22 -6.72
C VAL A 290 -9.33 0.46 -7.45
N ALA A 291 -9.01 -0.68 -8.07
CA ALA A 291 -9.96 -1.54 -8.76
C ALA A 291 -10.94 -2.20 -7.79
N ILE A 292 -10.44 -2.76 -6.67
CA ILE A 292 -11.25 -3.37 -5.61
C ILE A 292 -12.23 -2.34 -5.05
N ALA A 293 -11.75 -1.13 -4.72
CA ALA A 293 -12.57 -0.04 -4.21
C ALA A 293 -13.71 0.35 -5.18
N ALA A 294 -13.38 0.55 -6.46
CA ALA A 294 -14.38 0.93 -7.46
C ALA A 294 -15.34 -0.21 -7.79
N ALA A 295 -14.85 -1.45 -7.99
CA ALA A 295 -15.70 -2.59 -8.32
C ALA A 295 -16.70 -2.91 -7.21
N SER A 296 -16.27 -2.87 -5.94
CA SER A 296 -17.16 -3.11 -4.80
C SER A 296 -18.23 -2.02 -4.67
N ALA A 297 -17.88 -0.75 -4.84
CA ALA A 297 -18.85 0.35 -4.87
C ALA A 297 -19.82 0.25 -6.07
N LYS A 298 -19.32 -0.19 -7.23
CA LYS A 298 -20.14 -0.47 -8.43
C LYS A 298 -21.20 -1.54 -8.16
N ARG A 299 -20.84 -2.60 -7.44
CA ARG A 299 -21.79 -3.65 -7.03
C ARG A 299 -22.93 -3.11 -6.18
N ILE A 300 -22.64 -2.18 -5.28
CA ILE A 300 -23.68 -1.49 -4.50
C ILE A 300 -24.58 -0.65 -5.42
N THR A 301 -23.98 0.10 -6.37
CA THR A 301 -24.72 0.90 -7.35
C THR A 301 -25.68 0.05 -8.18
N ASP A 302 -25.23 -1.11 -8.66
CA ASP A 302 -26.05 -2.01 -9.48
C ASP A 302 -27.22 -2.64 -8.71
N ALA A 303 -27.11 -2.75 -7.40
CA ALA A 303 -28.16 -3.26 -6.53
C ALA A 303 -29.22 -2.22 -6.17
N GLY A 304 -28.88 -0.93 -6.27
CA GLY A 304 -29.78 0.17 -5.95
C GLY A 304 -29.10 1.30 -5.20
N ARG A 305 -29.89 2.08 -4.46
CA ARG A 305 -29.38 3.22 -3.68
C ARG A 305 -29.11 2.81 -2.22
N PRO A 306 -27.87 2.98 -1.72
CA PRO A 306 -27.57 2.79 -0.30
C PRO A 306 -28.18 3.89 0.56
N LEU A 307 -28.30 3.70 1.88
CA LEU A 307 -28.67 4.78 2.79
C LEU A 307 -27.60 5.88 2.78
N ARG A 308 -26.34 5.49 2.92
CA ARG A 308 -25.19 6.40 2.99
C ARG A 308 -24.54 6.56 1.64
N THR A 309 -24.02 7.74 1.35
CA THR A 309 -23.11 7.94 0.20
C THR A 309 -21.87 7.08 0.38
N ILE A 310 -21.43 6.38 -0.68
CA ILE A 310 -20.12 5.75 -0.73
C ILE A 310 -19.24 6.65 -1.59
N ARG A 311 -18.17 7.17 -1.01
CA ARG A 311 -17.18 8.00 -1.69
C ARG A 311 -15.99 7.11 -2.04
N VAL A 312 -15.75 6.93 -3.34
CA VAL A 312 -14.56 6.27 -3.87
C VAL A 312 -13.48 7.32 -4.03
N VAL A 313 -12.31 7.08 -3.46
CA VAL A 313 -11.15 7.98 -3.56
C VAL A 313 -9.96 7.18 -4.08
N TRP A 314 -9.43 7.61 -5.22
CA TRP A 314 -8.14 7.15 -5.73
C TRP A 314 -7.13 8.24 -5.41
N PHE A 315 -6.36 8.00 -4.36
CA PHE A 315 -5.40 8.97 -3.84
C PHE A 315 -4.26 9.17 -4.83
N GLY A 316 -3.72 10.37 -4.90
CA GLY A 316 -2.56 10.67 -5.71
C GLY A 316 -1.33 10.84 -4.84
N ALA A 317 -0.16 10.42 -5.37
CA ALA A 317 1.13 10.65 -4.72
C ALA A 317 1.25 10.02 -3.30
N GLU A 318 0.74 8.81 -3.13
CA GLU A 318 0.96 7.99 -1.94
C GLU A 318 2.44 7.65 -1.81
N GLU A 319 3.00 7.07 -2.88
CA GLU A 319 4.33 6.46 -2.99
C GLU A 319 5.48 7.39 -2.60
N VAL A 320 5.26 8.69 -2.70
CA VAL A 320 6.30 9.69 -2.45
C VAL A 320 6.10 10.49 -1.17
N GLY A 321 5.10 10.11 -0.35
CA GLY A 321 4.91 10.71 0.97
C GLY A 321 3.47 11.03 1.35
N LEU A 322 2.48 10.24 0.90
CA LEU A 322 1.07 10.33 1.29
C LEU A 322 0.43 11.70 0.98
N PHE A 323 0.90 12.39 -0.07
CA PHE A 323 0.42 13.76 -0.35
C PHE A 323 -1.10 13.81 -0.57
N GLY A 324 -1.67 12.80 -1.26
CA GLY A 324 -3.10 12.71 -1.51
C GLY A 324 -3.92 12.48 -0.26
N GLY A 325 -3.51 11.55 0.59
CA GLY A 325 -4.16 11.29 1.87
C GLY A 325 -4.12 12.50 2.80
N LEU A 326 -2.97 13.19 2.87
CA LEU A 326 -2.80 14.42 3.65
C LEU A 326 -3.66 15.57 3.12
N ASP A 327 -3.73 15.75 1.79
CA ASP A 327 -4.59 16.77 1.15
C ASP A 327 -6.07 16.47 1.39
N TYR A 328 -6.49 15.19 1.22
CA TYR A 328 -7.85 14.77 1.53
C TYR A 328 -8.22 15.04 3.00
N ARG A 329 -7.34 14.65 3.92
CA ARG A 329 -7.51 14.95 5.35
C ARG A 329 -7.65 16.46 5.61
N ALA A 330 -6.85 17.29 4.95
CA ALA A 330 -6.91 18.74 5.12
C ALA A 330 -8.24 19.33 4.64
N LYS A 331 -8.78 18.82 3.52
CA LYS A 331 -10.03 19.31 2.90
C LYS A 331 -11.28 18.69 3.54
N HIS A 332 -11.25 17.39 3.86
CA HIS A 332 -12.42 16.57 4.21
C HIS A 332 -12.34 15.95 5.62
N GLY A 333 -11.22 16.04 6.32
CA GLY A 333 -11.04 15.40 7.64
C GLY A 333 -11.98 15.92 8.74
N LYS A 334 -12.63 17.08 8.55
CA LYS A 334 -13.64 17.60 9.46
C LYS A 334 -15.07 17.14 9.10
N GLU A 335 -15.28 16.57 7.94
CA GLU A 335 -16.55 15.95 7.57
C GLU A 335 -16.75 14.67 8.40
N PRO A 336 -17.97 14.42 8.91
CA PRO A 336 -18.22 13.14 9.58
C PRO A 336 -18.13 12.01 8.55
N HIS A 337 -17.31 11.01 8.82
CA HIS A 337 -17.26 9.75 8.07
C HIS A 337 -17.87 8.62 8.90
N HIS A 338 -18.73 7.80 8.28
CA HIS A 338 -19.28 6.61 8.94
C HIS A 338 -18.19 5.55 9.13
N ALA A 339 -17.42 5.30 8.09
CA ALA A 339 -16.21 4.50 8.13
C ALA A 339 -15.30 4.88 6.96
N ILE A 340 -14.01 4.65 7.12
CA ILE A 340 -13.00 4.77 6.07
C ILE A 340 -12.30 3.44 5.87
N VAL A 341 -12.00 3.06 4.63
CA VAL A 341 -11.38 1.79 4.26
C VAL A 341 -10.46 2.02 3.09
N GLU A 342 -9.27 1.40 3.12
CA GLU A 342 -8.31 1.45 2.04
C GLU A 342 -7.88 0.04 1.65
N SER A 343 -7.63 -0.17 0.35
CA SER A 343 -7.01 -1.35 -0.20
C SER A 343 -5.67 -0.95 -0.79
N ASP A 344 -4.58 -1.32 -0.12
CA ASP A 344 -3.20 -0.97 -0.46
C ASP A 344 -2.24 -2.03 0.09
N PHE A 345 -2.49 -3.30 -0.29
CA PHE A 345 -1.63 -4.42 0.06
C PHE A 345 -1.71 -5.55 -0.98
N GLY A 346 -1.78 -5.16 -2.26
CA GLY A 346 -1.81 -6.08 -3.39
C GLY A 346 -3.19 -6.69 -3.67
N ALA A 347 -3.19 -7.89 -4.24
CA ALA A 347 -4.39 -8.61 -4.68
C ALA A 347 -4.50 -10.03 -4.11
N GLY A 348 -3.67 -10.41 -3.14
CA GLY A 348 -3.77 -11.70 -2.45
C GLY A 348 -5.11 -11.83 -1.72
N ARG A 349 -5.56 -13.06 -1.47
CA ARG A 349 -6.87 -13.28 -0.82
C ARG A 349 -6.95 -12.59 0.53
N VAL A 350 -8.09 -11.95 0.78
CA VAL A 350 -8.39 -11.45 2.13
C VAL A 350 -8.55 -12.64 3.08
N TRP A 351 -7.83 -12.60 4.20
CA TRP A 351 -7.86 -13.67 5.18
C TRP A 351 -8.32 -13.24 6.58
N LYS A 352 -8.30 -11.92 6.88
CA LYS A 352 -8.69 -11.38 8.19
C LYS A 352 -9.40 -10.04 8.01
N VAL A 353 -10.34 -9.71 8.91
CA VAL A 353 -10.99 -8.41 9.00
C VAL A 353 -10.85 -7.83 10.40
N ASP A 354 -10.21 -6.67 10.48
CA ASP A 354 -10.10 -5.83 11.67
C ASP A 354 -11.06 -4.64 11.59
N SER A 355 -11.42 -4.04 12.71
CA SER A 355 -12.26 -2.85 12.71
C SER A 355 -11.97 -1.93 13.90
N LYS A 356 -12.11 -0.62 13.69
CA LYS A 356 -12.00 0.42 14.70
C LYS A 356 -13.25 1.31 14.64
N LEU A 357 -14.42 0.70 14.83
CA LEU A 357 -15.72 1.39 14.71
C LEU A 357 -16.22 1.99 16.04
N GLY A 358 -15.56 1.68 17.16
CA GLY A 358 -15.99 2.07 18.50
C GLY A 358 -16.92 1.04 19.15
N LYS A 359 -16.96 1.03 20.48
CA LYS A 359 -17.72 0.04 21.28
C LYS A 359 -19.22 0.08 20.99
N GLU A 360 -19.77 1.26 20.72
CA GLU A 360 -21.18 1.47 20.41
C GLU A 360 -21.60 0.85 19.07
N ARG A 361 -20.63 0.55 18.20
CA ARG A 361 -20.84 -0.06 16.89
C ARG A 361 -20.29 -1.49 16.78
N GLU A 362 -20.02 -2.15 17.91
CA GLU A 362 -19.53 -3.53 17.95
C GLU A 362 -20.46 -4.51 17.23
N ALA A 363 -21.78 -4.28 17.29
CA ALA A 363 -22.76 -5.10 16.56
C ALA A 363 -22.58 -4.99 15.04
N GLU A 364 -22.25 -3.80 14.53
CA GLU A 364 -21.97 -3.58 13.10
C GLU A 364 -20.64 -4.24 12.69
N ALA A 365 -19.60 -4.14 13.51
CA ALA A 365 -18.33 -4.84 13.29
C ALA A 365 -18.53 -6.36 13.23
N LYS A 366 -19.29 -6.93 14.14
CA LYS A 366 -19.65 -8.37 14.12
C LYS A 366 -20.50 -8.75 12.92
N ALA A 367 -21.38 -7.87 12.43
CA ALA A 367 -22.14 -8.12 11.21
C ALA A 367 -21.23 -8.17 9.98
N ILE A 368 -20.19 -7.32 9.92
CA ILE A 368 -19.15 -7.39 8.87
C ILE A 368 -18.42 -8.73 8.96
N GLN A 369 -17.91 -9.13 10.13
CA GLN A 369 -17.22 -10.41 10.34
C GLN A 369 -18.10 -11.58 9.86
N SER A 370 -19.37 -11.62 10.27
CA SER A 370 -20.30 -12.66 9.85
C SER A 370 -20.59 -12.65 8.34
N ALA A 371 -20.62 -11.49 7.71
CA ALA A 371 -20.80 -11.37 6.26
C ALA A 371 -19.60 -11.93 5.48
N LEU A 372 -18.40 -11.87 6.05
CA LEU A 372 -17.15 -12.26 5.39
C LEU A 372 -16.71 -13.71 5.70
N GLU A 373 -17.22 -14.30 6.78
CA GLU A 373 -16.91 -15.69 7.20
C GLU A 373 -17.05 -16.72 6.07
N PRO A 374 -18.09 -16.70 5.20
CA PRO A 374 -18.21 -17.66 4.10
C PRO A 374 -17.12 -17.55 3.02
N LEU A 375 -16.34 -16.46 3.00
CA LEU A 375 -15.16 -16.30 2.14
C LEU A 375 -13.88 -16.86 2.77
N GLY A 376 -13.95 -17.46 3.96
CA GLY A 376 -12.81 -17.95 4.72
C GLY A 376 -12.07 -16.86 5.50
N ILE A 377 -12.67 -15.67 5.65
CA ILE A 377 -12.07 -14.53 6.32
C ILE A 377 -12.34 -14.65 7.83
N VAL A 378 -11.26 -14.64 8.63
CA VAL A 378 -11.37 -14.77 10.09
C VAL A 378 -11.62 -13.41 10.76
N PRO A 379 -12.34 -13.39 11.88
CA PRO A 379 -12.47 -12.21 12.72
C PRO A 379 -11.10 -11.78 13.29
N GLY A 380 -10.78 -10.50 13.18
CA GLY A 380 -9.62 -9.86 13.79
C GLY A 380 -9.99 -8.97 14.98
N ALA A 381 -9.19 -7.94 15.22
CA ALA A 381 -9.38 -6.98 16.31
C ALA A 381 -10.62 -6.08 16.08
N LEU A 382 -11.22 -5.59 17.19
CA LEU A 382 -12.34 -4.65 17.16
C LEU A 382 -11.94 -3.21 17.54
N ASP A 383 -10.65 -2.97 17.71
CA ASP A 383 -10.07 -1.68 18.13
C ASP A 383 -8.86 -1.27 17.28
N SER A 384 -8.65 -1.95 16.16
CA SER A 384 -7.57 -1.70 15.22
C SER A 384 -8.08 -1.65 13.77
N ALA A 385 -7.48 -0.80 12.98
CA ALA A 385 -7.53 -0.76 11.52
C ALA A 385 -6.32 0.03 11.05
N ASP A 386 -5.87 -0.22 9.84
CA ASP A 386 -4.73 0.42 9.19
C ASP A 386 -5.07 0.88 7.77
N GLY A 387 -4.13 1.56 7.15
CA GLY A 387 -4.16 2.10 5.81
C GLY A 387 -3.09 3.18 5.67
N SER A 388 -2.53 3.33 4.48
CA SER A 388 -1.47 4.29 4.19
C SER A 388 -2.05 5.72 4.13
N ASP A 389 -2.85 6.02 3.12
CA ASP A 389 -3.44 7.35 2.89
C ASP A 389 -4.47 7.74 3.95
N ILE A 390 -5.25 6.77 4.46
CA ILE A 390 -6.25 7.01 5.50
C ILE A 390 -5.67 6.97 6.92
N GLY A 391 -4.43 6.54 7.10
CA GLY A 391 -3.76 6.42 8.40
C GLY A 391 -3.81 7.69 9.24
N PRO A 392 -3.52 8.89 8.70
CA PRO A 392 -3.67 10.15 9.43
C PRO A 392 -5.09 10.42 9.93
N MET A 393 -6.13 10.01 9.20
CA MET A 393 -7.53 10.16 9.63
C MET A 393 -7.91 9.13 10.70
N ILE A 394 -7.36 7.90 10.62
CA ILE A 394 -7.52 6.87 11.68
C ILE A 394 -6.88 7.36 12.99
N ALA A 395 -5.73 8.03 12.91
CA ALA A 395 -5.05 8.65 14.05
C ALA A 395 -5.87 9.79 14.66
N ASP A 396 -6.62 10.55 13.86
CA ASP A 396 -7.57 11.58 14.32
C ASP A 396 -8.84 10.99 14.95
N GLY A 397 -9.01 9.66 14.93
CA GLY A 397 -10.15 8.97 15.53
C GLY A 397 -11.32 8.70 14.58
N VAL A 398 -11.14 8.86 13.25
CA VAL A 398 -12.16 8.49 12.28
C VAL A 398 -12.36 6.97 12.30
N PRO A 399 -13.62 6.46 12.36
CA PRO A 399 -13.88 5.02 12.37
C PRO A 399 -13.39 4.36 11.08
N ALA A 400 -12.75 3.18 11.21
CA ALA A 400 -12.16 2.48 10.08
C ALA A 400 -12.40 0.96 10.13
N VAL A 401 -12.30 0.32 8.95
CA VAL A 401 -12.25 -1.14 8.80
C VAL A 401 -11.02 -1.48 7.97
N GLY A 402 -10.30 -2.53 8.36
CA GLY A 402 -9.16 -3.07 7.64
C GLY A 402 -9.44 -4.50 7.19
N LEU A 403 -9.23 -4.79 5.91
CA LEU A 403 -9.28 -6.14 5.36
C LEU A 403 -7.87 -6.56 4.96
N SER A 404 -7.28 -7.48 5.73
CA SER A 404 -5.90 -7.94 5.52
C SER A 404 -5.83 -8.91 4.34
N GLN A 405 -5.15 -8.53 3.28
CA GLN A 405 -4.81 -9.41 2.15
C GLN A 405 -3.62 -10.31 2.51
N ASP A 406 -3.48 -11.44 1.81
CA ASP A 406 -2.34 -12.33 1.97
C ASP A 406 -1.10 -11.71 1.31
N GLY A 407 -0.20 -11.20 2.13
CA GLY A 407 1.05 -10.57 1.74
C GLY A 407 2.23 -11.53 1.57
N THR A 408 2.00 -12.87 1.61
CA THR A 408 3.09 -13.86 1.56
C THR A 408 4.03 -13.63 0.39
N TYR A 409 3.52 -13.23 -0.78
CA TYR A 409 4.31 -12.96 -1.98
C TYR A 409 4.29 -11.48 -2.40
N TYR A 410 3.63 -10.61 -1.66
CA TYR A 410 3.53 -9.18 -1.97
C TYR A 410 4.91 -8.53 -2.10
N PHE A 411 5.78 -8.74 -1.11
CA PHE A 411 7.13 -8.17 -1.10
C PHE A 411 8.13 -8.85 -2.04
N ASP A 412 7.72 -9.83 -2.84
CA ASP A 412 8.49 -10.30 -3.99
C ASP A 412 8.36 -9.36 -5.20
N LEU A 413 7.26 -8.62 -5.27
CA LEU A 413 6.83 -7.83 -6.42
C LEU A 413 6.81 -6.32 -6.13
N HIS A 414 6.40 -5.96 -4.91
CA HIS A 414 6.22 -4.59 -4.43
C HIS A 414 7.42 -3.70 -4.74
N HIS A 415 7.18 -2.60 -5.46
CA HIS A 415 8.18 -1.62 -5.89
C HIS A 415 9.27 -2.16 -6.84
N THR A 416 8.98 -3.20 -7.60
CA THR A 416 9.92 -3.81 -8.55
C THR A 416 9.45 -3.73 -10.01
N PRO A 417 10.34 -4.01 -10.98
CA PRO A 417 9.91 -4.18 -12.38
C PRO A 417 8.91 -5.32 -12.62
N ASP A 418 8.80 -6.27 -11.68
CA ASP A 418 7.90 -7.42 -11.78
C ASP A 418 6.48 -7.12 -11.27
N ASP A 419 6.19 -5.90 -10.81
CA ASP A 419 4.83 -5.47 -10.51
C ASP A 419 4.04 -5.21 -11.80
N THR A 420 3.51 -6.29 -12.36
CA THR A 420 2.86 -6.35 -13.68
C THR A 420 1.57 -7.17 -13.62
N LEU A 421 0.68 -6.97 -14.61
CA LEU A 421 -0.66 -7.59 -14.67
C LEU A 421 -0.65 -9.11 -14.52
N ASP A 422 0.36 -9.79 -15.07
CA ASP A 422 0.50 -11.25 -15.01
C ASP A 422 0.77 -11.81 -13.60
N LYS A 423 0.97 -10.95 -12.61
CA LYS A 423 1.13 -11.31 -11.20
C LYS A 423 -0.18 -11.22 -10.41
N VAL A 424 -1.23 -10.65 -10.99
CA VAL A 424 -2.55 -10.57 -10.37
C VAL A 424 -3.33 -11.83 -10.67
N ASP A 425 -3.72 -12.57 -9.63
CA ASP A 425 -4.63 -13.71 -9.78
C ASP A 425 -6.08 -13.22 -9.87
N PRO A 426 -6.81 -13.50 -10.99
CA PRO A 426 -8.17 -13.03 -11.15
C PRO A 426 -9.17 -13.58 -10.11
N GLU A 427 -8.94 -14.80 -9.59
CA GLU A 427 -9.82 -15.40 -8.59
C GLU A 427 -9.61 -14.76 -7.22
N ASP A 428 -8.36 -14.47 -6.85
CA ASP A 428 -8.03 -13.76 -5.63
C ASP A 428 -8.55 -12.32 -5.68
N LEU A 429 -8.43 -11.66 -6.83
CA LEU A 429 -9.00 -10.32 -7.05
C LEU A 429 -10.52 -10.32 -6.89
N ARG A 430 -11.25 -11.32 -7.45
CA ARG A 430 -12.70 -11.47 -7.25
C ARG A 430 -13.07 -11.70 -5.80
N GLN A 431 -12.27 -12.48 -5.05
CA GLN A 431 -12.50 -12.70 -3.62
C GLN A 431 -12.33 -11.39 -2.83
N ASN A 432 -11.35 -10.55 -3.19
CA ASN A 432 -11.21 -9.22 -2.64
C ASN A 432 -12.47 -8.39 -2.90
N VAL A 433 -12.91 -8.28 -4.16
CA VAL A 433 -14.14 -7.53 -4.51
C VAL A 433 -15.36 -8.04 -3.72
N ALA A 434 -15.46 -9.36 -3.53
CA ALA A 434 -16.54 -9.95 -2.74
C ALA A 434 -16.46 -9.54 -1.26
N ALA A 435 -15.27 -9.54 -0.67
CA ALA A 435 -15.05 -9.11 0.71
C ALA A 435 -15.42 -7.63 0.90
N TRP A 436 -14.87 -6.74 0.07
CA TRP A 436 -15.19 -5.31 0.10
C TRP A 436 -16.68 -5.04 -0.16
N THR A 437 -17.30 -5.76 -1.11
CA THR A 437 -18.76 -5.64 -1.37
C THR A 437 -19.58 -6.05 -0.15
N GLY A 438 -19.24 -7.16 0.51
CA GLY A 438 -19.92 -7.63 1.72
C GLY A 438 -19.83 -6.61 2.86
N MET A 439 -18.64 -6.08 3.11
CA MET A 439 -18.39 -5.03 4.09
C MET A 439 -19.18 -3.75 3.76
N LEU A 440 -19.08 -3.23 2.53
CA LEU A 440 -19.80 -2.02 2.10
C LEU A 440 -21.31 -2.18 2.17
N ALA A 441 -21.84 -3.37 1.86
CA ALA A 441 -23.28 -3.65 1.97
C ALA A 441 -23.77 -3.54 3.43
N VAL A 442 -22.96 -3.96 4.41
CA VAL A 442 -23.26 -3.76 5.84
C VAL A 442 -23.19 -2.28 6.20
N LEU A 443 -22.06 -1.63 5.94
CA LEU A 443 -21.79 -0.23 6.30
C LEU A 443 -22.77 0.75 5.63
N SER A 444 -23.29 0.42 4.44
CA SER A 444 -24.19 1.28 3.67
C SER A 444 -25.55 1.54 4.34
N GLY A 445 -25.91 0.77 5.37
CA GLY A 445 -27.17 0.94 6.10
C GLY A 445 -28.41 0.51 5.34
N GLY A 446 -28.26 -0.45 4.40
CA GLY A 446 -29.32 -0.99 3.56
C GLY A 446 -29.40 -0.34 2.19
N ILE A 447 -29.74 -1.17 1.19
CA ILE A 447 -29.79 -0.80 -0.23
C ILE A 447 -31.22 -1.01 -0.74
N GLU A 448 -31.82 0.03 -1.27
CA GLU A 448 -33.18 -0.01 -1.85
C GLU A 448 -33.08 -0.02 -3.38
N PRO A 449 -33.84 -0.90 -4.06
CA PRO A 449 -33.90 -0.90 -5.51
C PRO A 449 -34.33 0.48 -6.03
N GLU A 450 -33.73 0.96 -7.12
CA GLU A 450 -34.21 2.18 -7.75
C GLU A 450 -35.65 2.04 -8.17
N PRO A 451 -36.50 3.07 -7.95
CA PRO A 451 -37.87 3.03 -8.44
C PRO A 451 -37.85 2.87 -9.96
N LYS A 452 -38.54 1.86 -10.47
CA LYS A 452 -38.69 1.64 -11.92
C LYS A 452 -39.16 2.94 -12.54
N ARG A 453 -38.33 3.57 -13.38
CA ARG A 453 -38.74 4.73 -14.16
C ARG A 453 -39.96 4.34 -14.96
N GLY A 454 -41.16 4.82 -14.55
CA GLY A 454 -42.39 4.64 -15.31
C GLY A 454 -42.13 5.08 -16.75
N LYS A 455 -42.43 4.23 -17.72
CA LYS A 455 -42.44 4.62 -19.12
C LYS A 455 -43.31 5.88 -19.21
N ARG A 456 -42.69 7.04 -19.47
CA ARG A 456 -43.45 8.21 -19.88
C ARG A 456 -44.21 7.80 -21.15
N ARG A 457 -45.55 7.74 -21.03
CA ARG A 457 -46.48 7.55 -22.17
C ARG A 457 -46.44 8.79 -23.03
#